data_dabe58648d7770b243eb4d26c1a178a4
#
_entry.id   dabe58648d7770b243eb4d26c1a178a4
#
_cell.length_a   1.000
_cell.length_b   1.000
_cell.length_c   1.000
_cell.angle_alpha   90.00
_cell.angle_beta   90.00
_cell.angle_gamma   90.00
#
_symmetry.space_group_name_H-M   'P 1'
#
loop_
_entity.id
_entity.type
_entity.pdbx_description
1 polymer ?
#
loop_
_entity_poly.entity_id
_entity_poly.type
_entity_poly.pdbx_seq_one_letter_code
_entity_poly.pdbx_strand_id
1 'polypeptide(L)'
;MGAASGSIGVLNAPTNLLTRLIHHRYRLRFQVERPAQGFFTSLLCCSGPFAVYRRSLLAGLWPRYLTQTFAGVRCTNGDDLHLTNLILATGRQVLFEPRAVASTWVPRTLRLYLRQQLRWNRSFYRELRWTFAGIRSRHPYLALDVLARALLPLLLAAALVLLASEGLLVGWELLAADLTLAVAMLCLTAAFLLAHGASVSFLLLYGPLHMGLLVPVRVWALLTLADPCWETR
;
A
#
# COMPACT_ATOMS: atom_id res chain seq x y z
N MET A 1 -18.28 11.71 9.79
CA MET A 1 -16.83 11.50 9.75
C MET A 1 -16.39 10.67 10.94
N GLY A 2 -15.62 9.61 10.73
CA GLY A 2 -15.10 8.74 11.79
C GLY A 2 -13.59 8.92 12.02
N ALA A 3 -12.84 9.18 10.93
CA ALA A 3 -11.42 9.44 10.98
C ALA A 3 -10.97 10.34 9.82
N ALA A 4 -9.79 10.91 9.94
CA ALA A 4 -9.12 11.62 8.85
C ALA A 4 -7.62 11.33 8.87
N SER A 5 -6.99 11.31 7.69
CA SER A 5 -5.55 11.17 7.52
C SER A 5 -4.99 12.33 6.71
N GLY A 6 -3.83 12.81 7.09
CA GLY A 6 -3.11 13.85 6.37
C GLY A 6 -2.08 13.32 5.39
N SER A 7 -1.41 14.24 4.73
CA SER A 7 -0.27 14.01 3.84
C SER A 7 1.01 13.77 4.63
N ILE A 8 1.88 12.87 4.16
CA ILE A 8 3.12 12.52 4.85
C ILE A 8 4.31 12.74 3.92
N GLY A 9 5.21 13.62 4.34
CA GLY A 9 6.49 13.86 3.71
C GLY A 9 7.62 13.00 4.28
N VAL A 10 8.79 13.05 3.64
CA VAL A 10 9.99 12.33 4.05
C VAL A 10 11.05 13.35 4.52
N LEU A 11 11.45 13.28 5.79
CA LEU A 11 12.43 14.19 6.39
C LEU A 11 13.86 13.92 5.89
N ASN A 12 14.24 12.66 5.78
CA ASN A 12 15.61 12.26 5.43
C ASN A 12 15.79 11.93 3.95
N ALA A 13 15.01 12.56 3.07
CA ALA A 13 15.09 12.35 1.63
C ALA A 13 16.51 12.50 1.04
N PRO A 14 17.33 13.51 1.43
CA PRO A 14 18.64 13.72 0.83
C PRO A 14 19.74 12.76 1.31
N THR A 15 19.44 11.86 2.25
CA THR A 15 20.50 11.04 2.91
C THR A 15 21.20 10.10 1.92
N ASN A 16 20.46 9.39 1.04
CA ASN A 16 21.03 8.50 0.03
C ASN A 16 20.03 8.23 -1.11
N LEU A 17 20.44 7.43 -2.11
CA LEU A 17 19.59 7.10 -3.26
C LEU A 17 18.29 6.42 -2.84
N LEU A 18 18.34 5.45 -1.92
CA LEU A 18 17.13 4.73 -1.46
C LEU A 18 16.12 5.69 -0.82
N THR A 19 16.57 6.59 0.06
CA THR A 19 15.68 7.55 0.72
C THR A 19 15.07 8.54 -0.27
N ARG A 20 15.80 8.90 -1.34
CA ARG A 20 15.25 9.70 -2.46
C ARG A 20 14.18 8.92 -3.23
N LEU A 21 14.42 7.64 -3.53
CA LEU A 21 13.43 6.78 -4.20
C LEU A 21 12.16 6.64 -3.34
N ILE A 22 12.32 6.42 -2.03
CA ILE A 22 11.19 6.35 -1.10
C ILE A 22 10.45 7.70 -1.03
N HIS A 23 11.16 8.83 -1.03
CA HIS A 23 10.55 10.15 -1.05
C HIS A 23 9.63 10.34 -2.28
N HIS A 24 10.10 10.00 -3.49
CA HIS A 24 9.28 10.08 -4.70
C HIS A 24 8.07 9.15 -4.64
N ARG A 25 8.23 7.93 -4.07
CA ARG A 25 7.12 7.00 -3.84
C ARG A 25 6.08 7.56 -2.86
N TYR A 26 6.52 8.28 -1.81
CA TYR A 26 5.64 8.99 -0.88
C TYR A 26 4.90 10.14 -1.57
N ARG A 27 5.58 10.92 -2.40
CA ARG A 27 4.92 11.98 -3.21
C ARG A 27 3.81 11.37 -4.06
N LEU A 28 4.08 10.32 -4.81
CA LEU A 28 3.07 9.62 -5.60
C LEU A 28 1.89 9.17 -4.72
N ARG A 29 2.19 8.56 -3.58
CA ARG A 29 1.16 8.07 -2.66
C ARG A 29 0.28 9.19 -2.10
N PHE A 30 0.86 10.28 -1.65
CA PHE A 30 0.13 11.33 -0.94
C PHE A 30 -0.34 12.49 -1.84
N GLN A 31 0.19 12.63 -3.05
CA GLN A 31 -0.24 13.64 -4.01
C GLN A 31 -1.14 13.10 -5.13
N VAL A 32 -1.16 11.78 -5.36
CA VAL A 32 -2.00 11.13 -6.39
C VAL A 32 -2.94 10.10 -5.79
N GLU A 33 -2.40 9.01 -5.22
CA GLU A 33 -3.19 7.86 -4.79
C GLU A 33 -4.17 8.21 -3.68
N ARG A 34 -3.71 8.89 -2.63
CA ARG A 34 -4.56 9.27 -1.48
C ARG A 34 -5.60 10.35 -1.82
N PRO A 35 -5.29 11.42 -2.57
CA PRO A 35 -6.30 12.33 -3.08
C PRO A 35 -7.37 11.64 -3.93
N ALA A 36 -7.00 10.73 -4.83
CA ALA A 36 -7.95 9.96 -5.62
C ALA A 36 -8.84 9.08 -4.72
N GLN A 37 -8.28 8.36 -3.75
CA GLN A 37 -9.06 7.61 -2.77
C GLN A 37 -9.98 8.52 -1.95
N GLY A 38 -9.51 9.70 -1.55
CA GLY A 38 -10.29 10.71 -0.83
C GLY A 38 -11.46 11.25 -1.65
N PHE A 39 -11.23 11.56 -2.93
CA PHE A 39 -12.25 12.04 -3.86
C PHE A 39 -13.41 11.05 -3.99
N PHE A 40 -13.11 9.76 -4.10
CA PHE A 40 -14.11 8.68 -4.15
C PHE A 40 -14.57 8.19 -2.78
N THR A 41 -14.27 8.89 -1.69
CA THR A 41 -14.58 8.47 -0.30
C THR A 41 -14.15 7.04 0.03
N SER A 42 -13.09 6.60 -0.61
CA SER A 42 -12.58 5.22 -0.62
C SER A 42 -11.19 5.10 0.02
N LEU A 43 -10.89 5.95 1.02
CA LEU A 43 -9.60 5.91 1.69
C LEU A 43 -9.40 4.55 2.37
N LEU A 44 -8.37 3.83 1.92
CA LEU A 44 -8.11 2.47 2.36
C LEU A 44 -7.51 2.41 3.78
N CYS A 45 -6.70 3.41 4.16
CA CYS A 45 -5.98 3.41 5.42
C CYS A 45 -5.67 4.83 5.89
N CYS A 46 -6.00 5.16 7.12
CA CYS A 46 -5.47 6.33 7.84
C CYS A 46 -4.04 6.03 8.26
N SER A 47 -3.08 6.64 7.59
CA SER A 47 -1.65 6.35 7.82
C SER A 47 -1.22 6.75 9.23
N GLY A 48 -0.65 5.78 9.99
CA GLY A 48 -0.30 5.92 11.40
C GLY A 48 0.48 7.19 11.79
N PRO A 49 1.48 7.68 10.99
CA PRO A 49 2.20 8.90 11.35
C PRO A 49 1.34 10.17 11.42
N PHE A 50 0.21 10.21 10.72
CA PHE A 50 -0.68 11.38 10.78
C PHE A 50 -2.14 10.98 10.52
N ALA A 51 -2.83 10.58 11.59
CA ALA A 51 -4.24 10.25 11.56
C ALA A 51 -4.93 10.75 12.81
N VAL A 52 -6.20 11.15 12.67
CA VAL A 52 -7.07 11.55 13.77
C VAL A 52 -8.34 10.72 13.75
N TYR A 53 -8.83 10.34 14.91
CA TYR A 53 -9.97 9.45 15.07
C TYR A 53 -11.01 10.06 16.00
N ARG A 54 -12.29 9.87 15.68
CA ARG A 54 -13.39 10.31 16.54
C ARG A 54 -13.41 9.50 17.83
N ARG A 55 -13.08 10.13 18.97
CA ARG A 55 -12.96 9.49 20.28
C ARG A 55 -14.22 8.68 20.67
N SER A 56 -15.42 9.21 20.40
CA SER A 56 -16.68 8.53 20.74
C SER A 56 -16.89 7.21 20.02
N LEU A 57 -16.26 6.99 18.85
CA LEU A 57 -16.29 5.72 18.14
C LEU A 57 -15.29 4.70 18.73
N LEU A 58 -14.14 5.18 19.15
CA LEU A 58 -13.06 4.32 19.64
C LEU A 58 -13.48 3.48 20.84
N ALA A 59 -14.27 4.04 21.76
CA ALA A 59 -14.73 3.34 22.96
C ALA A 59 -15.43 2.02 22.62
N GLY A 60 -16.28 1.99 21.60
CA GLY A 60 -16.98 0.78 21.16
C GLY A 60 -16.12 -0.16 20.28
N LEU A 61 -15.00 0.32 19.73
CA LEU A 61 -14.14 -0.44 18.84
C LEU A 61 -12.93 -1.08 19.55
N TRP A 62 -12.53 -0.58 20.72
CA TRP A 62 -11.36 -1.06 21.46
C TRP A 62 -11.32 -2.58 21.68
N PRO A 63 -12.40 -3.25 22.11
CA PRO A 63 -12.34 -4.70 22.32
C PRO A 63 -11.94 -5.44 21.02
N ARG A 64 -12.55 -5.08 19.89
CA ARG A 64 -12.26 -5.70 18.59
C ARG A 64 -10.87 -5.34 18.07
N TYR A 65 -10.44 -4.10 18.27
CA TYR A 65 -9.11 -3.63 17.87
C TYR A 65 -7.99 -4.34 18.63
N LEU A 66 -8.13 -4.46 19.96
CA LEU A 66 -7.10 -5.06 20.83
C LEU A 66 -7.01 -6.58 20.71
N THR A 67 -8.08 -7.24 20.23
CA THR A 67 -8.13 -8.70 20.08
C THR A 67 -7.97 -9.17 18.64
N GLN A 68 -7.41 -8.33 17.77
CA GLN A 68 -7.17 -8.70 16.37
C GLN A 68 -6.31 -9.96 16.28
N THR A 69 -6.85 -10.98 15.60
CA THR A 69 -6.14 -12.23 15.30
C THR A 69 -6.25 -12.60 13.83
N PHE A 70 -5.27 -13.31 13.33
CA PHE A 70 -5.29 -13.96 12.02
C PHE A 70 -4.80 -15.40 12.17
N ALA A 71 -5.60 -16.38 11.70
CA ALA A 71 -5.30 -17.80 11.84
C ALA A 71 -4.95 -18.21 13.31
N GLY A 72 -5.66 -17.65 14.30
CA GLY A 72 -5.43 -17.91 15.73
C GLY A 72 -4.25 -17.16 16.35
N VAL A 73 -3.42 -16.48 15.56
CA VAL A 73 -2.25 -15.74 16.04
C VAL A 73 -2.61 -14.26 16.21
N ARG A 74 -2.20 -13.64 17.32
CA ARG A 74 -2.42 -12.22 17.57
C ARG A 74 -1.63 -11.36 16.59
N CYS A 75 -2.31 -10.41 15.95
CA CYS A 75 -1.67 -9.44 15.06
C CYS A 75 -1.01 -8.33 15.87
N THR A 76 0.28 -8.08 15.61
CA THR A 76 1.07 -7.04 16.28
C THR A 76 1.42 -5.87 15.37
N ASN A 77 0.94 -5.89 14.12
CA ASN A 77 1.22 -4.88 13.11
C ASN A 77 0.01 -4.67 12.18
N GLY A 78 -0.06 -3.53 11.49
CA GLY A 78 -1.18 -3.16 10.62
C GLY A 78 -2.35 -2.54 11.37
N ASP A 79 -2.09 -2.04 12.55
CA ASP A 79 -2.99 -1.38 13.47
C ASP A 79 -3.76 -0.20 12.84
N ASP A 80 -3.10 0.62 12.03
CA ASP A 80 -3.70 1.73 11.31
C ASP A 80 -4.72 1.28 10.25
N LEU A 81 -4.39 0.25 9.49
CA LEU A 81 -5.29 -0.33 8.49
C LEU A 81 -6.48 -1.03 9.15
N HIS A 82 -6.23 -1.81 10.21
CA HIS A 82 -7.28 -2.50 10.95
C HIS A 82 -8.28 -1.52 11.58
N LEU A 83 -7.77 -0.49 12.29
CA LEU A 83 -8.63 0.54 12.90
C LEU A 83 -9.45 1.29 11.84
N THR A 84 -8.83 1.58 10.68
CA THR A 84 -9.55 2.19 9.55
C THR A 84 -10.71 1.30 9.10
N ASN A 85 -10.48 -0.01 8.91
CA ASN A 85 -11.52 -0.96 8.51
C ASN A 85 -12.64 -1.06 9.56
N LEU A 86 -12.30 -1.08 10.85
CA LEU A 86 -13.29 -1.09 11.92
C LEU A 86 -14.18 0.16 11.90
N ILE A 87 -13.60 1.35 11.71
CA ILE A 87 -14.36 2.61 11.60
C ILE A 87 -15.25 2.58 10.37
N LEU A 88 -14.73 2.15 9.24
CA LEU A 88 -15.47 2.05 8.01
C LEU A 88 -16.64 1.05 8.13
N ALA A 89 -16.48 -0.03 8.91
CA ALA A 89 -17.56 -1.00 9.18
C ALA A 89 -18.71 -0.41 10.00
N THR A 90 -18.51 0.71 10.70
CA THR A 90 -19.60 1.45 11.37
C THR A 90 -20.44 2.32 10.43
N GLY A 91 -20.17 2.31 9.12
CA GLY A 91 -20.81 3.18 8.14
C GLY A 91 -20.28 4.62 8.13
N ARG A 92 -19.26 4.93 8.94
CA ARG A 92 -18.66 6.26 8.99
C ARG A 92 -17.62 6.45 7.88
N GLN A 93 -17.53 7.68 7.37
CA GLN A 93 -16.57 8.05 6.35
C GLN A 93 -15.20 8.32 6.96
N VAL A 94 -14.16 8.00 6.18
CA VAL A 94 -12.77 8.32 6.44
C VAL A 94 -12.28 9.27 5.36
N LEU A 95 -11.71 10.40 5.77
CA LEU A 95 -11.33 11.49 4.87
C LEU A 95 -9.81 11.58 4.71
N PHE A 96 -9.40 12.12 3.56
CA PHE A 96 -8.03 12.55 3.32
C PHE A 96 -7.99 14.09 3.23
N GLU A 97 -7.13 14.71 4.05
CA GLU A 97 -6.90 16.17 4.04
C GLU A 97 -5.48 16.44 3.53
N PRO A 98 -5.32 16.81 2.25
CA PRO A 98 -3.99 17.01 1.65
C PRO A 98 -3.21 18.19 2.24
N ARG A 99 -3.90 19.19 2.81
CA ARG A 99 -3.29 20.39 3.41
C ARG A 99 -2.76 20.12 4.83
N ALA A 100 -3.23 19.07 5.50
CA ALA A 100 -2.71 18.64 6.77
C ALA A 100 -1.43 17.81 6.52
N VAL A 101 -0.27 18.39 6.77
CA VAL A 101 1.03 17.80 6.41
C VAL A 101 1.82 17.43 7.65
N ALA A 102 2.33 16.22 7.68
CA ALA A 102 3.35 15.76 8.63
C ALA A 102 4.56 15.18 7.88
N SER A 103 5.66 14.95 8.57
CA SER A 103 6.85 14.36 7.99
C SER A 103 7.37 13.21 8.85
N THR A 104 7.96 12.20 8.21
CA THR A 104 8.50 11.02 8.89
C THR A 104 9.88 10.65 8.38
N TRP A 105 10.61 9.90 9.18
CA TRP A 105 11.84 9.26 8.77
C TRP A 105 11.56 7.96 8.03
N VAL A 106 12.30 7.73 6.94
CA VAL A 106 12.22 6.47 6.18
C VAL A 106 13.50 5.65 6.33
N PRO A 107 13.43 4.33 6.10
CA PRO A 107 14.60 3.45 6.17
C PRO A 107 15.76 3.94 5.30
N ARG A 108 16.98 3.91 5.87
CA ARG A 108 18.21 4.29 5.16
C ARG A 108 18.89 3.12 4.48
N THR A 109 18.56 1.88 4.85
CA THR A 109 19.12 0.66 4.29
C THR A 109 18.06 -0.17 3.59
N LEU A 110 18.46 -0.87 2.54
CA LEU A 110 17.58 -1.74 1.77
C LEU A 110 16.96 -2.83 2.66
N ARG A 111 17.74 -3.43 3.57
CA ARG A 111 17.27 -4.45 4.51
C ARG A 111 16.09 -3.96 5.36
N LEU A 112 16.21 -2.78 5.96
CA LEU A 112 15.13 -2.19 6.77
C LEU A 112 13.91 -1.82 5.91
N TYR A 113 14.15 -1.35 4.68
CA TYR A 113 13.07 -1.04 3.75
C TYR A 113 12.27 -2.29 3.37
N LEU A 114 12.96 -3.38 3.00
CA LEU A 114 12.29 -4.65 2.64
C LEU A 114 11.51 -5.25 3.81
N ARG A 115 12.06 -5.20 5.04
CA ARG A 115 11.33 -5.60 6.26
C ARG A 115 10.06 -4.77 6.48
N GLN A 116 10.15 -3.46 6.30
CA GLN A 116 9.00 -2.57 6.39
C GLN A 116 7.94 -2.92 5.33
N GLN A 117 8.35 -3.17 4.07
CA GLN A 117 7.46 -3.56 2.99
C GLN A 117 6.83 -4.94 3.24
N LEU A 118 7.58 -5.90 3.76
CA LEU A 118 7.08 -7.22 4.14
C LEU A 118 5.96 -7.09 5.18
N ARG A 119 6.20 -6.34 6.24
CA ARG A 119 5.22 -6.07 7.29
C ARG A 119 3.95 -5.41 6.74
N TRP A 120 4.08 -4.38 5.89
CA TRP A 120 2.93 -3.70 5.29
C TRP A 120 2.13 -4.59 4.35
N ASN A 121 2.80 -5.45 3.57
CA ASN A 121 2.12 -6.38 2.70
C ASN A 121 1.39 -7.49 3.48
N ARG A 122 2.00 -8.03 4.55
CA ARG A 122 1.32 -8.97 5.46
C ARG A 122 0.04 -8.34 6.03
N SER A 123 0.13 -7.13 6.54
CA SER A 123 -1.02 -6.38 7.07
C SER A 123 -2.10 -6.17 6.02
N PHE A 124 -1.71 -5.76 4.80
CA PHE A 124 -2.64 -5.56 3.70
C PHE A 124 -3.43 -6.84 3.37
N TYR A 125 -2.75 -7.98 3.21
CA TYR A 125 -3.42 -9.23 2.86
C TYR A 125 -4.27 -9.80 4.01
N ARG A 126 -3.84 -9.66 5.26
CA ARG A 126 -4.65 -10.04 6.43
C ARG A 126 -5.98 -9.30 6.48
N GLU A 127 -5.94 -8.02 6.15
CA GLU A 127 -7.09 -7.12 6.22
C GLU A 127 -8.02 -7.20 5.00
N LEU A 128 -7.67 -7.89 3.92
CA LEU A 128 -8.50 -7.98 2.71
C LEU A 128 -9.92 -8.44 3.02
N ARG A 129 -10.10 -9.42 3.92
CA ARG A 129 -11.44 -9.92 4.28
C ARG A 129 -12.34 -8.82 4.84
N TRP A 130 -11.81 -7.93 5.68
CA TRP A 130 -12.52 -6.80 6.26
C TRP A 130 -12.81 -5.71 5.23
N THR A 131 -11.83 -5.46 4.37
CA THR A 131 -11.98 -4.51 3.27
C THR A 131 -13.07 -4.99 2.31
N PHE A 132 -13.08 -6.27 1.92
CA PHE A 132 -14.09 -6.82 1.02
C PHE A 132 -15.48 -6.93 1.65
N ALA A 133 -15.59 -7.18 2.94
CA ALA A 133 -16.89 -7.22 3.63
C ALA A 133 -17.65 -5.89 3.51
N GLY A 134 -16.93 -4.76 3.46
CA GLY A 134 -17.53 -3.43 3.30
C GLY A 134 -17.55 -2.90 1.87
N ILE A 135 -17.01 -3.62 0.87
CA ILE A 135 -16.71 -3.07 -0.45
C ILE A 135 -17.97 -2.73 -1.27
N ARG A 136 -19.05 -3.53 -1.07
CA ARG A 136 -20.31 -3.35 -1.81
C ARG A 136 -21.05 -2.06 -1.47
N SER A 137 -20.82 -1.51 -0.28
CA SER A 137 -21.44 -0.26 0.17
C SER A 137 -20.62 0.98 -0.20
N ARG A 138 -19.53 0.81 -0.98
CA ARG A 138 -18.59 1.86 -1.31
C ARG A 138 -18.48 2.10 -2.80
N HIS A 139 -17.80 3.20 -3.16
CA HIS A 139 -17.56 3.51 -4.56
C HIS A 139 -16.76 2.38 -5.24
N PRO A 140 -17.12 1.96 -6.48
CA PRO A 140 -16.43 0.87 -7.21
C PRO A 140 -14.93 1.06 -7.37
N TYR A 141 -14.45 2.31 -7.35
CA TYR A 141 -13.03 2.64 -7.35
C TYR A 141 -12.24 1.90 -6.25
N LEU A 142 -12.82 1.75 -5.05
CA LEU A 142 -12.14 1.02 -3.97
C LEU A 142 -11.93 -0.45 -4.34
N ALA A 143 -12.92 -1.08 -4.95
CA ALA A 143 -12.82 -2.47 -5.38
C ALA A 143 -11.70 -2.64 -6.41
N LEU A 144 -11.66 -1.76 -7.42
CA LEU A 144 -10.63 -1.76 -8.45
C LEU A 144 -9.24 -1.50 -7.86
N ASP A 145 -9.09 -0.51 -6.99
CA ASP A 145 -7.80 -0.18 -6.35
C ASP A 145 -7.28 -1.35 -5.49
N VAL A 146 -8.16 -1.97 -4.68
CA VAL A 146 -7.80 -3.11 -3.82
C VAL A 146 -7.46 -4.34 -4.65
N LEU A 147 -8.27 -4.67 -5.67
CA LEU A 147 -8.02 -5.81 -6.56
C LEU A 147 -6.72 -5.63 -7.34
N ALA A 148 -6.48 -4.45 -7.93
CA ALA A 148 -5.24 -4.17 -8.64
C ALA A 148 -4.03 -4.34 -7.71
N ARG A 149 -4.08 -3.78 -6.50
CA ARG A 149 -3.00 -3.91 -5.51
C ARG A 149 -2.80 -5.36 -5.06
N ALA A 150 -3.84 -6.17 -4.98
CA ALA A 150 -3.75 -7.56 -4.55
C ALA A 150 -3.24 -8.47 -5.67
N LEU A 151 -3.76 -8.31 -6.89
CA LEU A 151 -3.61 -9.28 -7.98
C LEU A 151 -2.45 -8.97 -8.93
N LEU A 152 -2.23 -7.71 -9.35
CA LEU A 152 -1.20 -7.40 -10.34
C LEU A 152 0.19 -7.94 -10.00
N PRO A 153 0.70 -7.79 -8.76
CA PRO A 153 2.01 -8.34 -8.42
C PRO A 153 2.08 -9.87 -8.45
N LEU A 154 0.94 -10.54 -8.23
CA LEU A 154 0.86 -12.00 -8.27
C LEU A 154 0.78 -12.51 -9.71
N LEU A 155 0.01 -11.84 -10.57
CA LEU A 155 -0.06 -12.12 -12.01
C LEU A 155 1.32 -11.96 -12.65
N LEU A 156 2.04 -10.89 -12.29
CA LEU A 156 3.41 -10.69 -12.74
C LEU A 156 4.35 -11.80 -12.28
N ALA A 157 4.29 -12.17 -10.99
CA ALA A 157 5.10 -13.28 -10.49
C ALA A 157 4.78 -14.59 -11.21
N ALA A 158 3.49 -14.88 -11.44
CA ALA A 158 3.04 -16.05 -12.19
C ALA A 158 3.54 -16.02 -13.65
N ALA A 159 3.45 -14.87 -14.32
CA ALA A 159 3.94 -14.70 -15.70
C ALA A 159 5.45 -15.00 -15.79
N LEU A 160 6.24 -14.48 -14.86
CA LEU A 160 7.69 -14.72 -14.81
C LEU A 160 8.02 -16.20 -14.56
N VAL A 161 7.27 -16.89 -13.68
CA VAL A 161 7.44 -18.31 -13.41
C VAL A 161 7.09 -19.14 -14.66
N LEU A 162 5.97 -18.85 -15.33
CA LEU A 162 5.54 -19.52 -16.55
C LEU A 162 6.54 -19.34 -17.69
N LEU A 163 7.08 -18.13 -17.86
CA LEU A 163 8.15 -17.89 -18.84
C LEU A 163 9.40 -18.71 -18.55
N ALA A 164 9.77 -18.86 -17.28
CA ALA A 164 10.94 -19.64 -16.87
C ALA A 164 10.73 -21.15 -17.00
N SER A 165 9.49 -21.64 -16.96
CA SER A 165 9.12 -23.06 -17.04
C SER A 165 8.70 -23.55 -18.44
N GLU A 166 9.11 -22.86 -19.50
CA GLU A 166 8.78 -23.17 -20.90
C GLU A 166 7.28 -23.07 -21.26
N GLY A 167 6.45 -22.56 -20.39
CA GLY A 167 5.05 -22.21 -20.65
C GLY A 167 4.91 -20.92 -21.48
N LEU A 168 5.63 -20.89 -22.63
CA LEU A 168 5.96 -19.68 -23.38
C LEU A 168 4.73 -18.86 -23.78
N LEU A 169 3.72 -19.46 -24.40
CA LEU A 169 2.58 -18.71 -24.95
C LEU A 169 1.77 -18.01 -23.86
N VAL A 170 1.32 -18.75 -22.85
CA VAL A 170 0.51 -18.18 -21.75
C VAL A 170 1.32 -17.19 -20.90
N GLY A 171 2.61 -17.49 -20.69
CA GLY A 171 3.51 -16.59 -19.98
C GLY A 171 3.69 -15.25 -20.70
N TRP A 172 3.82 -15.26 -22.03
CA TRP A 172 3.93 -14.05 -22.84
C TRP A 172 2.64 -13.23 -22.87
N GLU A 173 1.47 -13.87 -22.96
CA GLU A 173 0.17 -13.19 -22.94
C GLU A 173 -0.06 -12.47 -21.60
N LEU A 174 0.19 -13.15 -20.49
CA LEU A 174 0.09 -12.54 -19.15
C LEU A 174 1.09 -11.41 -18.96
N LEU A 175 2.34 -11.60 -19.42
CA LEU A 175 3.36 -10.57 -19.33
C LEU A 175 3.01 -9.38 -20.21
N ALA A 176 2.48 -9.58 -21.41
CA ALA A 176 2.06 -8.50 -22.29
C ALA A 176 0.92 -7.69 -21.69
N ALA A 177 -0.07 -8.35 -21.08
CA ALA A 177 -1.16 -7.68 -20.38
C ALA A 177 -0.66 -6.87 -19.17
N ASP A 178 0.19 -7.47 -18.33
CA ASP A 178 0.81 -6.79 -17.20
C ASP A 178 1.70 -5.61 -17.63
N LEU A 179 2.51 -5.79 -18.67
CA LEU A 179 3.35 -4.71 -19.23
C LEU A 179 2.50 -3.57 -19.77
N THR A 180 1.40 -3.87 -20.45
CA THR A 180 0.50 -2.84 -20.98
C THR A 180 -0.08 -2.00 -19.86
N LEU A 181 -0.60 -2.64 -18.80
CA LEU A 181 -1.11 -1.94 -17.62
C LEU A 181 0.01 -1.20 -16.88
N ALA A 182 1.18 -1.82 -16.71
CA ALA A 182 2.32 -1.21 -16.06
C ALA A 182 2.84 0.00 -16.83
N VAL A 183 2.91 -0.07 -18.17
CA VAL A 183 3.31 1.05 -19.03
C VAL A 183 2.28 2.17 -18.97
N ALA A 184 0.98 1.89 -19.05
CA ALA A 184 -0.06 2.90 -18.90
C ALA A 184 0.04 3.62 -17.54
N MET A 185 0.18 2.86 -16.44
CA MET A 185 0.38 3.41 -15.11
C MET A 185 1.69 4.18 -14.99
N LEU A 186 2.76 3.69 -15.64
CA LEU A 186 4.04 4.36 -15.67
C LEU A 186 3.96 5.68 -16.43
N CYS A 187 3.30 5.73 -17.58
CA CYS A 187 3.10 6.96 -18.37
C CYS A 187 2.30 8.00 -17.58
N LEU A 188 1.20 7.60 -16.95
CA LEU A 188 0.39 8.49 -16.11
C LEU A 188 1.20 8.99 -14.90
N THR A 189 1.94 8.11 -14.25
CA THR A 189 2.81 8.44 -13.12
C THR A 189 3.95 9.35 -13.56
N ALA A 190 4.58 9.06 -14.72
CA ALA A 190 5.65 9.88 -15.28
C ALA A 190 5.15 11.28 -15.65
N ALA A 191 4.03 11.39 -16.33
CA ALA A 191 3.43 12.68 -16.69
C ALA A 191 3.16 13.52 -15.42
N PHE A 192 2.58 12.90 -14.38
CA PHE A 192 2.35 13.57 -13.10
C PHE A 192 3.65 13.99 -12.43
N LEU A 193 4.63 13.09 -12.34
CA LEU A 193 5.90 13.36 -11.65
C LEU A 193 6.73 14.41 -12.38
N LEU A 194 6.76 14.39 -13.71
CA LEU A 194 7.44 15.41 -14.54
C LEU A 194 6.77 16.78 -14.37
N ALA A 195 5.45 16.82 -14.40
CA ALA A 195 4.70 18.06 -14.15
C ALA A 195 4.96 18.65 -12.76
N HIS A 196 5.37 17.82 -11.78
CA HIS A 196 5.65 18.22 -10.39
C HIS A 196 7.15 18.18 -10.03
N GLY A 197 8.05 18.21 -11.02
CA GLY A 197 9.50 18.34 -10.83
C GLY A 197 10.18 17.09 -10.26
N ALA A 198 9.67 15.89 -10.55
CA ALA A 198 10.36 14.66 -10.22
C ALA A 198 11.46 14.33 -11.23
N SER A 199 12.51 13.68 -10.77
CA SER A 199 13.63 13.24 -11.60
C SER A 199 13.26 12.00 -12.42
N VAL A 200 13.61 11.99 -13.72
CA VAL A 200 13.47 10.80 -14.60
C VAL A 200 14.23 9.59 -14.02
N SER A 201 15.32 9.82 -13.30
CA SER A 201 16.08 8.77 -12.62
C SER A 201 15.25 7.97 -11.61
N PHE A 202 14.21 8.56 -11.00
CA PHE A 202 13.28 7.81 -10.15
C PHE A 202 12.57 6.70 -10.91
N LEU A 203 12.05 6.98 -12.09
CA LEU A 203 11.30 6.00 -12.90
C LEU A 203 12.20 4.85 -13.35
N LEU A 204 13.42 5.17 -13.81
CA LEU A 204 14.39 4.18 -14.27
C LEU A 204 14.91 3.27 -13.15
N LEU A 205 15.08 3.79 -11.95
CA LEU A 205 15.64 3.03 -10.82
C LEU A 205 14.57 2.35 -9.96
N TYR A 206 13.39 2.96 -9.84
CA TYR A 206 12.33 2.39 -9.01
C TYR A 206 11.67 1.16 -9.65
N GLY A 207 11.58 1.11 -10.99
CA GLY A 207 11.05 -0.05 -11.72
C GLY A 207 11.80 -1.35 -11.39
N PRO A 208 13.12 -1.43 -11.63
CA PRO A 208 13.93 -2.59 -11.25
C PRO A 208 13.86 -2.95 -9.75
N LEU A 209 13.86 -1.94 -8.87
CA LEU A 209 13.68 -2.16 -7.43
C LEU A 209 12.31 -2.79 -7.14
N HIS A 210 11.25 -2.29 -7.78
CA HIS A 210 9.90 -2.81 -7.59
C HIS A 210 9.78 -4.25 -8.08
N MET A 211 10.20 -4.52 -9.32
CA MET A 211 10.09 -5.83 -9.96
C MET A 211 11.00 -6.87 -9.29
N GLY A 212 12.27 -6.52 -9.08
CA GLY A 212 13.28 -7.46 -8.58
C GLY A 212 13.22 -7.72 -7.08
N LEU A 213 12.66 -6.80 -6.29
CA LEU A 213 12.68 -6.92 -4.83
C LEU A 213 11.30 -6.80 -4.19
N LEU A 214 10.48 -5.81 -4.58
CA LEU A 214 9.22 -5.58 -3.90
C LEU A 214 8.14 -6.58 -4.29
N VAL A 215 8.12 -7.07 -5.53
CA VAL A 215 7.21 -8.15 -5.96
C VAL A 215 7.53 -9.46 -5.24
N PRO A 216 8.79 -9.96 -5.21
CA PRO A 216 9.15 -11.13 -4.38
C PRO A 216 8.80 -10.98 -2.89
N VAL A 217 9.07 -9.81 -2.29
CA VAL A 217 8.67 -9.54 -0.90
C VAL A 217 7.16 -9.63 -0.71
N ARG A 218 6.37 -9.25 -1.71
CA ARG A 218 4.92 -9.33 -1.66
C ARG A 218 4.41 -10.77 -1.73
N VAL A 219 5.00 -11.58 -2.60
CA VAL A 219 4.73 -13.03 -2.67
C VAL A 219 5.11 -13.70 -1.34
N TRP A 220 6.29 -13.38 -0.81
CA TRP A 220 6.73 -13.89 0.49
C TRP A 220 5.80 -13.49 1.64
N ALA A 221 5.26 -12.28 1.60
CA ALA A 221 4.27 -11.81 2.58
C ALA A 221 3.02 -12.71 2.61
N LEU A 222 2.53 -13.14 1.43
CA LEU A 222 1.39 -14.06 1.34
C LEU A 222 1.67 -15.43 1.95
N LEU A 223 2.88 -15.95 1.74
CA LEU A 223 3.28 -17.26 2.27
C LEU A 223 3.51 -17.24 3.79
N THR A 224 3.69 -16.05 4.37
CA THR A 224 4.05 -15.85 5.78
C THR A 224 3.05 -14.98 6.54
N LEU A 225 1.77 -15.03 6.19
CA LEU A 225 0.73 -14.18 6.80
C LEU A 225 0.56 -14.41 8.31
N ALA A 226 0.77 -15.63 8.80
CA ALA A 226 0.61 -15.98 10.22
C ALA A 226 1.78 -15.49 11.09
N ASP A 227 2.91 -15.04 10.50
CA ASP A 227 4.06 -14.57 11.26
C ASP A 227 3.79 -13.23 11.95
N PRO A 228 3.77 -13.18 13.32
CA PRO A 228 3.47 -11.96 14.06
C PRO A 228 4.66 -11.01 14.22
N CYS A 229 5.86 -11.39 13.74
CA CYS A 229 7.09 -10.65 13.99
C CYS A 229 7.04 -9.19 13.54
N TRP A 230 7.49 -8.29 14.42
CA TRP A 230 7.71 -6.88 14.11
C TRP A 230 9.09 -6.70 13.46
N GLU A 231 9.12 -6.73 12.14
CA GLU A 231 10.33 -6.79 11.32
C GLU A 231 11.23 -5.52 11.35
N THR A 232 10.83 -4.46 12.04
CA THR A 232 11.54 -3.17 12.05
C THR A 232 12.37 -2.91 13.30
N ARG A 233 12.49 -3.88 14.21
CA ARG A 233 13.40 -3.83 15.36
C ARG A 233 14.69 -4.59 15.11
#